data_bfada92232488190dfb6a6c95264884b
#
_entry.id   bfada92232488190dfb6a6c95264884b
#
_cell.length_a   1.000
_cell.length_b   1.000
_cell.length_c   1.000
_cell.angle_alpha   90.00
_cell.angle_beta   90.00
_cell.angle_gamma   90.00
#
_symmetry.space_group_name_H-M   'P 1'
#
loop_
_entity.id
_entity.type
_entity.pdbx_description
1 polymer ?
#
loop_
_entity_poly.entity_id
_entity_poly.type
_entity_poly.pdbx_seq_one_letter_code
_entity_poly.pdbx_strand_id
1 'polypeptide(L)'
;VPDKPKASERDTAAGAFVATPKKGYHEWVGSMDLNSLYPSVFRALNMAPETVVGQLRLDYTEEEIDNAMRLEKKSFADAWQGKFGTNEFEFVKSKDVDHVMHLDMDDGGTHEVTGADVYNLVFNSGQPWNISANGTIFKTDFQGIVPGLLENWYADRQRMQKKKQESTGAEQVYWDKRQLVKKIQLNSLYGAILNPHCRFYDKRIGQSTTLTGRAITKHMAAETNRMLTGEYDYEGQCVIYGDTDSVYFSAAPVMGDQKLDMDLSLIHI
;
A
#
# COMPACT_ATOMS: atom_id res chain seq x y z
N VAL A 1 29.82 6.35 1.75
CA VAL A 1 28.50 6.15 1.12
C VAL A 1 28.76 5.36 -0.13
N PRO A 2 28.15 4.17 -0.32
CA PRO A 2 28.33 3.37 -1.53
C PRO A 2 27.96 4.17 -2.78
N ASP A 3 28.60 3.87 -3.90
CA ASP A 3 28.24 4.46 -5.18
C ASP A 3 26.79 4.12 -5.52
N LYS A 4 26.06 5.10 -6.07
CA LYS A 4 24.67 4.89 -6.50
C LYS A 4 24.60 3.82 -7.59
N PRO A 5 23.69 2.84 -7.49
CA PRO A 5 23.37 1.98 -8.62
C PRO A 5 22.93 2.86 -9.81
N LYS A 6 23.43 2.59 -11.00
CA LYS A 6 22.93 3.24 -12.21
C LYS A 6 21.50 2.76 -12.48
N ALA A 7 20.53 3.66 -12.47
CA ALA A 7 19.17 3.34 -12.87
C ALA A 7 19.17 2.87 -14.34
N SER A 8 18.55 1.73 -14.60
CA SER A 8 18.28 1.28 -15.96
C SER A 8 16.90 1.82 -16.41
N GLU A 9 16.68 1.95 -17.73
CA GLU A 9 15.35 2.32 -18.28
C GLU A 9 14.23 1.32 -17.91
N ARG A 10 14.60 0.13 -17.41
CA ARG A 10 13.68 -0.90 -16.92
C ARG A 10 13.25 -0.71 -15.46
N ASP A 11 13.74 0.33 -14.81
CA ASP A 11 13.50 0.57 -13.36
C ASP A 11 12.22 1.39 -13.08
N THR A 12 11.15 1.17 -13.83
CA THR A 12 9.85 1.77 -13.49
C THR A 12 9.24 1.06 -12.29
N ALA A 13 8.94 1.84 -11.25
CA ALA A 13 8.20 1.32 -10.11
C ALA A 13 6.72 1.11 -10.47
N ALA A 14 6.11 0.08 -9.88
CA ALA A 14 4.68 -0.15 -10.01
C ALA A 14 3.89 1.06 -9.48
N GLY A 15 2.94 1.55 -10.28
CA GLY A 15 2.06 2.66 -9.90
C GLY A 15 0.97 2.25 -8.89
N ALA A 16 0.14 3.22 -8.52
CA ALA A 16 -1.03 3.01 -7.69
C ALA A 16 -2.08 2.08 -8.34
N PHE A 17 -2.97 1.53 -7.53
CA PHE A 17 -4.15 0.84 -8.04
C PHE A 17 -5.20 1.87 -8.50
N VAL A 18 -5.68 1.70 -9.72
CA VAL A 18 -6.82 2.43 -10.26
C VAL A 18 -7.77 1.42 -10.90
N ALA A 19 -8.98 1.30 -10.34
CA ALA A 19 -10.00 0.44 -10.89
C ALA A 19 -10.63 1.06 -12.14
N THR A 20 -11.03 0.22 -13.09
CA THR A 20 -11.85 0.69 -14.21
C THR A 20 -13.24 1.11 -13.71
N PRO A 21 -13.68 2.35 -13.95
CA PRO A 21 -14.98 2.80 -13.48
C PRO A 21 -16.11 1.99 -14.11
N LYS A 22 -17.05 1.54 -13.30
CA LYS A 22 -18.30 0.96 -13.81
C LYS A 22 -19.18 2.06 -14.39
N LYS A 23 -19.41 2.02 -15.69
CA LYS A 23 -20.23 3.02 -16.40
C LYS A 23 -21.71 2.84 -16.05
N GLY A 24 -22.41 3.96 -15.89
CA GLY A 24 -23.84 3.95 -15.65
C GLY A 24 -24.27 4.99 -14.60
N TYR A 25 -25.54 4.98 -14.30
CA TYR A 25 -26.10 5.71 -13.19
C TYR A 25 -26.06 4.82 -11.94
N HIS A 26 -25.55 5.36 -10.84
CA HIS A 26 -25.42 4.65 -9.59
C HIS A 26 -26.15 5.40 -8.49
N GLU A 27 -26.97 4.68 -7.75
CA GLU A 27 -27.69 5.19 -6.59
C GLU A 27 -27.00 4.77 -5.30
N TRP A 28 -27.27 5.47 -4.20
CA TRP A 28 -26.74 5.18 -2.87
C TRP A 28 -25.22 5.06 -2.84
N VAL A 29 -24.57 6.03 -3.48
CA VAL A 29 -23.12 6.04 -3.61
C VAL A 29 -22.46 6.54 -2.33
N GLY A 30 -21.57 5.74 -1.79
CA GLY A 30 -20.65 6.10 -0.72
C GLY A 30 -19.21 6.12 -1.20
N SER A 31 -18.34 6.79 -0.45
CA SER A 31 -16.90 6.75 -0.68
C SER A 31 -16.16 6.57 0.64
N MET A 32 -15.07 5.79 0.57
CA MET A 32 -14.09 5.66 1.64
C MET A 32 -12.73 6.12 1.13
N ASP A 33 -11.99 6.81 1.98
CA ASP A 33 -10.68 7.36 1.65
C ASP A 33 -9.70 7.06 2.79
N LEU A 34 -8.53 6.53 2.45
CA LEU A 34 -7.47 6.20 3.40
C LEU A 34 -6.58 7.43 3.61
N ASN A 35 -6.70 8.03 4.77
CA ASN A 35 -5.94 9.24 5.09
C ASN A 35 -4.42 9.01 5.04
N SER A 36 -3.77 9.66 4.07
CA SER A 36 -2.31 9.62 3.91
C SER A 36 -1.78 8.19 3.76
N LEU A 37 -2.36 7.39 2.86
CA LEU A 37 -2.06 5.96 2.69
C LEU A 37 -0.55 5.67 2.66
N TYR A 38 0.21 6.25 1.73
CA TYR A 38 1.63 5.94 1.59
C TYR A 38 2.47 6.35 2.83
N PRO A 39 2.34 7.54 3.39
CA PRO A 39 2.99 7.86 4.66
C PRO A 39 2.62 6.90 5.80
N SER A 40 1.39 6.42 5.82
CA SER A 40 0.93 5.45 6.84
C SER A 40 1.56 4.07 6.64
N VAL A 41 1.68 3.62 5.40
CA VAL A 41 2.37 2.36 5.05
C VAL A 41 3.85 2.42 5.46
N PHE A 42 4.56 3.53 5.16
CA PHE A 42 5.95 3.73 5.60
C PHE A 42 6.10 3.58 7.12
N ARG A 43 5.20 4.21 7.87
CA ARG A 43 5.23 4.20 9.34
C ARG A 43 4.88 2.82 9.90
N ALA A 44 3.83 2.19 9.37
CA ALA A 44 3.34 0.90 9.84
C ALA A 44 4.35 -0.24 9.64
N LEU A 45 5.02 -0.24 8.49
CA LEU A 45 6.01 -1.26 8.14
C LEU A 45 7.45 -0.85 8.48
N ASN A 46 7.65 0.33 9.05
CA ASN A 46 8.96 0.87 9.41
C ASN A 46 9.94 0.93 8.23
N MET A 47 9.44 1.35 7.06
CA MET A 47 10.21 1.34 5.81
C MET A 47 11.29 2.40 5.78
N ALA A 48 12.55 1.98 5.82
CA ALA A 48 13.72 2.84 5.65
C ALA A 48 14.90 2.02 5.13
N PRO A 49 15.90 2.61 4.46
CA PRO A 49 17.06 1.86 3.98
C PRO A 49 17.78 1.07 5.08
N GLU A 50 17.89 1.64 6.28
CA GLU A 50 18.55 1.01 7.42
C GLU A 50 17.74 -0.08 8.12
N THR A 51 16.45 -0.19 7.79
CA THR A 51 15.56 -1.23 8.36
C THR A 51 15.38 -2.43 7.45
N VAL A 52 15.83 -2.37 6.20
CA VAL A 52 15.74 -3.50 5.28
C VAL A 52 16.53 -4.68 5.82
N VAL A 53 15.89 -5.84 5.89
CA VAL A 53 16.52 -7.14 6.24
C VAL A 53 16.89 -7.89 4.98
N GLY A 54 15.99 -7.93 4.01
CA GLY A 54 16.13 -8.65 2.76
C GLY A 54 14.84 -8.62 1.96
N GLN A 55 14.83 -9.36 0.86
CA GLN A 55 13.65 -9.45 0.00
C GLN A 55 13.44 -10.89 -0.45
N LEU A 56 12.20 -11.33 -0.41
CA LEU A 56 11.80 -12.62 -1.00
C LEU A 56 11.79 -12.53 -2.51
N ARG A 57 12.26 -13.56 -3.15
CA ARG A 57 12.28 -13.72 -4.60
C ARG A 57 11.90 -15.16 -4.97
N LEU A 58 11.05 -15.31 -5.97
CA LEU A 58 10.78 -16.58 -6.61
C LEU A 58 11.92 -16.89 -7.61
N ASP A 59 12.22 -18.15 -7.85
CA ASP A 59 13.29 -18.56 -8.77
C ASP A 59 13.18 -17.96 -10.17
N TYR A 60 11.95 -17.81 -10.63
CA TYR A 60 11.62 -17.36 -11.99
C TYR A 60 10.98 -15.96 -12.02
N THR A 61 10.98 -15.23 -10.92
CA THR A 61 10.23 -13.98 -10.79
C THR A 61 10.59 -12.96 -11.87
N GLU A 62 11.87 -12.77 -12.16
CA GLU A 62 12.30 -11.78 -13.18
C GLU A 62 11.84 -12.18 -14.58
N GLU A 63 12.05 -13.44 -14.95
CA GLU A 63 11.64 -13.95 -16.26
C GLU A 63 10.13 -13.96 -16.40
N GLU A 64 9.40 -14.36 -15.38
CA GLU A 64 7.94 -14.38 -15.38
C GLU A 64 7.34 -12.96 -15.44
N ILE A 65 7.89 -12.00 -14.71
CA ILE A 65 7.48 -10.60 -14.79
C ILE A 65 7.78 -10.03 -16.18
N ASP A 66 8.98 -10.27 -16.71
CA ASP A 66 9.35 -9.83 -18.06
C ASP A 66 8.45 -10.45 -19.13
N ASN A 67 8.09 -11.73 -19.00
CA ASN A 67 7.17 -12.40 -19.89
C ASN A 67 5.75 -11.84 -19.80
N ALA A 68 5.24 -11.61 -18.61
CA ALA A 68 3.93 -11.00 -18.39
C ALA A 68 3.85 -9.60 -19.01
N MET A 69 4.89 -8.80 -18.86
CA MET A 69 4.96 -7.47 -19.48
C MET A 69 5.06 -7.53 -21.00
N ARG A 70 5.90 -8.40 -21.54
CA ARG A 70 6.20 -8.49 -22.97
C ARG A 70 5.13 -9.24 -23.77
N LEU A 71 4.69 -10.39 -23.31
CA LEU A 71 3.79 -11.28 -24.02
C LEU A 71 2.33 -10.99 -23.70
N GLU A 72 2.00 -10.76 -22.43
CA GLU A 72 0.64 -10.52 -21.98
C GLU A 72 0.29 -9.03 -21.94
N LYS A 73 1.27 -8.15 -22.25
CA LYS A 73 1.13 -6.69 -22.24
C LYS A 73 0.62 -6.13 -20.92
N LYS A 74 0.90 -6.81 -19.81
CA LYS A 74 0.58 -6.34 -18.47
C LYS A 74 1.45 -5.17 -18.09
N SER A 75 0.91 -4.23 -17.29
CA SER A 75 1.73 -3.25 -16.61
C SER A 75 2.65 -3.94 -15.60
N PHE A 76 3.74 -3.28 -15.20
CA PHE A 76 4.64 -3.83 -14.17
C PHE A 76 3.87 -4.19 -12.87
N ALA A 77 2.97 -3.31 -12.45
CA ALA A 77 2.14 -3.56 -11.28
C ALA A 77 1.24 -4.79 -11.42
N ASP A 78 0.64 -4.98 -12.60
CA ASP A 78 -0.24 -6.13 -12.84
C ASP A 78 0.54 -7.43 -13.03
N ALA A 79 1.78 -7.35 -13.53
CA ALA A 79 2.67 -8.51 -13.61
C ALA A 79 3.09 -9.01 -12.22
N TRP A 80 3.26 -8.11 -11.26
CA TRP A 80 3.52 -8.44 -9.86
C TRP A 80 2.28 -8.83 -9.06
N GLN A 81 1.09 -8.58 -9.60
CA GLN A 81 -0.14 -8.89 -8.88
C GLN A 81 -0.28 -10.39 -8.62
N GLY A 82 -0.56 -10.75 -7.38
CA GLY A 82 -0.70 -12.14 -6.94
C GLY A 82 0.63 -12.88 -6.72
N LYS A 83 1.79 -12.22 -6.93
CA LYS A 83 3.10 -12.80 -6.58
C LYS A 83 3.39 -12.63 -5.09
N PHE A 84 3.07 -11.44 -4.58
CA PHE A 84 3.08 -11.10 -3.16
C PHE A 84 1.83 -10.27 -2.84
N GLY A 85 0.63 -10.71 -3.16
CA GLY A 85 -0.62 -9.96 -3.15
C GLY A 85 -1.22 -9.73 -1.77
N THR A 86 -2.32 -9.04 -1.64
CA THR A 86 -3.01 -8.69 -0.39
C THR A 86 -3.35 -9.83 0.49
N ASN A 87 -3.55 -10.93 -0.17
CA ASN A 87 -3.78 -12.18 0.50
C ASN A 87 -2.47 -12.92 0.65
N GLU A 88 -1.33 -12.21 0.56
CA GLU A 88 -0.02 -12.81 0.73
C GLU A 88 0.08 -13.55 2.02
N PHE A 89 -0.48 -12.95 3.00
CA PHE A 89 -0.58 -13.53 4.29
C PHE A 89 -1.28 -14.89 4.21
N GLU A 90 -2.39 -14.98 3.51
CA GLU A 90 -3.09 -16.24 3.23
C GLU A 90 -2.43 -17.05 2.13
N PHE A 91 -1.80 -16.41 1.17
CA PHE A 91 -1.03 -17.01 0.11
C PHE A 91 0.14 -17.81 0.68
N VAL A 92 1.01 -17.19 1.45
CA VAL A 92 2.12 -17.84 2.15
C VAL A 92 1.61 -18.91 3.12
N LYS A 93 0.49 -18.67 3.80
CA LYS A 93 -0.06 -19.57 4.81
C LYS A 93 -0.78 -20.78 4.23
N SER A 94 -1.56 -20.62 3.18
CA SER A 94 -2.54 -21.63 2.78
C SER A 94 -2.33 -22.24 1.39
N LYS A 95 -1.65 -21.55 0.48
CA LYS A 95 -1.53 -22.00 -0.91
C LYS A 95 -0.15 -22.48 -1.32
N ASP A 96 0.88 -21.88 -0.75
CA ASP A 96 2.27 -22.11 -1.17
C ASP A 96 3.18 -22.47 0.00
N VAL A 97 2.66 -23.26 0.94
CA VAL A 97 3.39 -23.71 2.14
C VAL A 97 4.73 -24.35 1.79
N ASP A 98 4.71 -25.16 0.72
CA ASP A 98 5.86 -25.91 0.23
C ASP A 98 6.57 -25.23 -0.95
N HIS A 99 6.09 -24.06 -1.39
CA HIS A 99 6.73 -23.35 -2.49
C HIS A 99 8.09 -22.83 -2.08
N VAL A 100 9.11 -23.17 -2.88
CA VAL A 100 10.49 -22.74 -2.63
C VAL A 100 10.70 -21.34 -3.16
N MET A 101 11.27 -20.49 -2.33
CA MET A 101 11.60 -19.10 -2.61
C MET A 101 13.03 -18.82 -2.18
N HIS A 102 13.58 -17.71 -2.65
CA HIS A 102 14.86 -17.22 -2.17
C HIS A 102 14.64 -15.97 -1.31
N LEU A 103 15.29 -15.94 -0.17
CA LEU A 103 15.40 -14.75 0.67
C LEU A 103 16.78 -14.15 0.43
N ASP A 104 16.85 -13.07 -0.34
CA ASP A 104 18.06 -12.31 -0.58
C ASP A 104 18.24 -11.31 0.57
N MET A 105 19.27 -11.54 1.39
CA MET A 105 19.57 -10.70 2.55
C MET A 105 20.32 -9.43 2.15
N ASP A 106 20.08 -8.34 2.85
CA ASP A 106 20.75 -7.05 2.58
C ASP A 106 22.26 -7.07 2.86
N ASP A 107 22.72 -8.01 3.66
CA ASP A 107 24.16 -8.29 3.92
C ASP A 107 24.84 -9.10 2.81
N GLY A 108 24.11 -9.51 1.78
CA GLY A 108 24.60 -10.23 0.61
C GLY A 108 24.47 -11.76 0.66
N GLY A 109 23.80 -12.31 1.67
CA GLY A 109 23.45 -13.74 1.73
C GLY A 109 22.16 -14.05 0.97
N THR A 110 22.05 -15.26 0.40
CA THR A 110 20.79 -15.80 -0.15
C THR A 110 20.47 -17.10 0.55
N HIS A 111 19.25 -17.23 1.04
CA HIS A 111 18.74 -18.43 1.70
C HIS A 111 17.55 -18.98 0.92
N GLU A 112 17.57 -20.29 0.67
CA GLU A 112 16.39 -20.98 0.17
C GLU A 112 15.42 -21.20 1.32
N VAL A 113 14.16 -20.80 1.13
CA VAL A 113 13.10 -20.86 2.16
C VAL A 113 11.79 -21.30 1.52
N THR A 114 10.94 -21.95 2.30
CA THR A 114 9.56 -22.27 1.89
C THR A 114 8.58 -21.20 2.35
N GLY A 115 7.37 -21.23 1.83
CA GLY A 115 6.29 -20.36 2.32
C GLY A 115 6.03 -20.54 3.81
N ALA A 116 6.11 -21.77 4.32
CA ALA A 116 6.00 -22.08 5.74
C ALA A 116 7.14 -21.46 6.56
N ASP A 117 8.39 -21.53 6.05
CA ASP A 117 9.55 -20.94 6.71
C ASP A 117 9.39 -19.42 6.82
N VAL A 118 8.99 -18.76 5.73
CA VAL A 118 8.75 -17.30 5.72
C VAL A 118 7.66 -16.92 6.70
N TYR A 119 6.54 -17.65 6.69
CA TYR A 119 5.46 -17.39 7.63
C TYR A 119 5.92 -17.52 9.08
N ASN A 120 6.61 -18.59 9.41
CA ASN A 120 7.16 -18.81 10.74
C ASN A 120 8.19 -17.75 11.12
N LEU A 121 9.07 -17.38 10.19
CA LEU A 121 10.12 -16.40 10.41
C LEU A 121 9.54 -15.00 10.71
N VAL A 122 8.54 -14.57 9.96
CA VAL A 122 7.97 -13.22 10.11
C VAL A 122 6.94 -13.15 11.24
N PHE A 123 6.10 -14.17 11.38
CA PHE A 123 4.93 -14.08 12.26
C PHE A 123 5.01 -14.90 13.55
N ASN A 124 5.80 -15.99 13.59
CA ASN A 124 5.81 -16.91 14.73
C ASN A 124 7.15 -16.96 15.47
N SER A 125 8.24 -16.54 14.86
CA SER A 125 9.59 -16.68 15.46
C SER A 125 9.87 -15.67 16.58
N GLY A 126 9.01 -14.64 16.73
CA GLY A 126 9.26 -13.53 17.64
C GLY A 126 10.33 -12.55 17.14
N GLN A 127 10.80 -12.70 15.90
CA GLN A 127 11.66 -11.71 15.27
C GLN A 127 10.88 -10.40 15.08
N PRO A 128 11.50 -9.25 15.37
CA PRO A 128 10.86 -7.96 15.21
C PRO A 128 10.87 -7.54 13.74
N TRP A 129 10.16 -8.28 12.89
CA TRP A 129 10.13 -8.07 11.45
C TRP A 129 8.72 -7.89 10.90
N ASN A 130 8.61 -7.05 9.88
CA ASN A 130 7.43 -6.89 9.04
C ASN A 130 7.77 -7.23 7.60
N ILE A 131 6.77 -7.65 6.83
CA ILE A 131 6.89 -7.91 5.40
C ILE A 131 5.94 -7.02 4.61
N SER A 132 6.42 -6.47 3.50
CA SER A 132 5.62 -5.68 2.57
C SER A 132 5.08 -6.54 1.42
N ALA A 133 4.15 -5.98 0.64
CA ALA A 133 3.48 -6.69 -0.44
C ALA A 133 4.39 -7.12 -1.61
N ASN A 134 5.61 -6.64 -1.71
CA ASN A 134 6.61 -7.12 -2.66
C ASN A 134 7.66 -8.05 -2.02
N GLY A 135 7.36 -8.58 -0.85
CA GLY A 135 8.26 -9.50 -0.16
C GLY A 135 9.46 -8.87 0.52
N THR A 136 9.56 -7.54 0.60
CA THR A 136 10.65 -6.89 1.33
C THR A 136 10.38 -6.94 2.83
N ILE A 137 11.38 -7.37 3.60
CA ILE A 137 11.30 -7.53 5.05
C ILE A 137 12.01 -6.36 5.72
N PHE A 138 11.37 -5.78 6.74
CA PHE A 138 11.86 -4.64 7.51
C PHE A 138 11.93 -4.96 8.99
N LYS A 139 12.98 -4.46 9.67
CA LYS A 139 13.11 -4.51 11.13
C LYS A 139 12.13 -3.57 11.82
N THR A 140 11.66 -3.98 13.00
CA THR A 140 10.75 -3.18 13.83
C THR A 140 11.25 -2.98 15.27
N ASP A 141 12.45 -3.44 15.60
CA ASP A 141 13.09 -3.31 16.91
C ASP A 141 13.60 -1.90 17.19
N PHE A 142 13.74 -1.07 16.18
CA PHE A 142 14.02 0.36 16.29
C PHE A 142 13.25 1.15 15.23
N GLN A 143 13.01 2.41 15.48
CA GLN A 143 12.32 3.28 14.53
C GLN A 143 13.30 3.77 13.44
N GLY A 144 12.99 3.49 12.18
CA GLY A 144 13.75 4.02 11.05
C GLY A 144 13.67 5.55 10.95
N ILE A 145 14.68 6.17 10.35
CA ILE A 145 14.76 7.64 10.21
C ILE A 145 13.57 8.18 9.40
N VAL A 146 13.24 7.54 8.28
CA VAL A 146 12.13 7.97 7.42
C VAL A 146 10.77 7.83 8.12
N PRO A 147 10.41 6.70 8.73
CA PRO A 147 9.21 6.56 9.54
C PRO A 147 9.13 7.58 10.68
N GLY A 148 10.23 7.80 11.40
CA GLY A 148 10.29 8.79 12.48
C GLY A 148 10.05 10.23 12.00
N LEU A 149 10.61 10.60 10.85
CA LEU A 149 10.37 11.89 10.23
C LEU A 149 8.90 12.07 9.81
N LEU A 150 8.32 11.04 9.19
CA LEU A 150 6.91 11.04 8.79
C LEU A 150 5.96 11.13 9.99
N GLU A 151 6.28 10.43 11.09
CA GLU A 151 5.52 10.52 12.35
C GLU A 151 5.49 11.96 12.87
N ASN A 152 6.65 12.60 12.95
CA ASN A 152 6.74 13.98 13.40
C ASN A 152 5.97 14.95 12.48
N TRP A 153 6.10 14.80 11.18
CA TRP A 153 5.37 15.65 10.22
C TRP A 153 3.86 15.42 10.26
N TYR A 154 3.43 14.20 10.48
CA TYR A 154 2.02 13.87 10.63
C TYR A 154 1.44 14.50 11.91
N ALA A 155 2.13 14.35 13.03
CA ALA A 155 1.76 15.00 14.29
C ALA A 155 1.71 16.53 14.18
N ASP A 156 2.70 17.14 13.49
CA ASP A 156 2.69 18.57 13.19
C ASP A 156 1.46 18.98 12.39
N ARG A 157 1.12 18.21 11.35
CA ARG A 157 -0.07 18.48 10.53
C ARG A 157 -1.34 18.41 11.36
N GLN A 158 -1.50 17.40 12.20
CA GLN A 158 -2.67 17.27 13.08
C GLN A 158 -2.79 18.47 14.03
N ARG A 159 -1.68 18.93 14.64
CA ARG A 159 -1.65 20.14 15.48
C ARG A 159 -2.09 21.38 14.71
N MET A 160 -1.62 21.53 13.46
CA MET A 160 -2.01 22.65 12.60
C MET A 160 -3.47 22.58 12.18
N GLN A 161 -4.00 21.40 11.90
CA GLN A 161 -5.43 21.19 11.60
C GLN A 161 -6.31 21.55 12.80
N LYS A 162 -5.91 21.16 14.01
CA LYS A 162 -6.62 21.54 15.24
C LYS A 162 -6.63 23.07 15.42
N LYS A 163 -5.48 23.73 15.26
CA LYS A 163 -5.38 25.20 15.33
C LYS A 163 -6.26 25.88 14.26
N LYS A 164 -6.30 25.33 13.04
CA LYS A 164 -7.22 25.80 12.00
C LYS A 164 -8.69 25.75 12.45
N GLN A 165 -9.09 24.66 13.10
CA GLN A 165 -10.48 24.50 13.58
C GLN A 165 -10.82 25.47 14.73
N GLU A 166 -9.83 25.79 15.56
CA GLU A 166 -9.96 26.69 16.72
C GLU A 166 -9.85 28.19 16.35
N SER A 167 -9.44 28.51 15.12
CA SER A 167 -9.18 29.86 14.64
C SER A 167 -10.22 30.34 13.64
N THR A 168 -10.33 31.65 13.43
CA THR A 168 -11.20 32.27 12.44
C THR A 168 -10.47 33.34 11.62
N GLY A 169 -11.03 33.73 10.47
CA GLY A 169 -10.51 34.81 9.64
C GLY A 169 -9.08 34.55 9.13
N ALA A 170 -8.21 35.51 9.24
CA ALA A 170 -6.84 35.45 8.72
C ALA A 170 -6.00 34.36 9.39
N GLU A 171 -6.22 34.10 10.68
CA GLU A 171 -5.50 33.06 11.40
C GLU A 171 -5.87 31.66 10.94
N GLN A 172 -7.15 31.43 10.66
CA GLN A 172 -7.63 30.15 10.08
C GLN A 172 -6.96 29.89 8.72
N VAL A 173 -6.90 30.91 7.86
CA VAL A 173 -6.23 30.82 6.55
C VAL A 173 -4.73 30.55 6.71
N TYR A 174 -4.07 31.16 7.69
CA TYR A 174 -2.66 30.92 7.99
C TYR A 174 -2.41 29.44 8.36
N TRP A 175 -3.19 28.89 9.29
CA TRP A 175 -3.04 27.49 9.71
C TRP A 175 -3.43 26.50 8.60
N ASP A 176 -4.41 26.86 7.77
CA ASP A 176 -4.78 26.03 6.61
C ASP A 176 -3.62 25.91 5.60
N LYS A 177 -2.97 27.01 5.27
CA LYS A 177 -1.81 26.97 4.38
C LYS A 177 -0.64 26.17 4.99
N ARG A 178 -0.39 26.30 6.27
CA ARG A 178 0.68 25.55 6.94
C ARG A 178 0.44 24.06 7.00
N GLN A 179 -0.78 23.61 7.30
CA GLN A 179 -1.10 22.18 7.27
C GLN A 179 -1.03 21.62 5.85
N LEU A 180 -1.36 22.42 4.83
CA LEU A 180 -1.23 22.03 3.42
C LEU A 180 0.24 21.80 3.04
N VAL A 181 1.15 22.66 3.45
CA VAL A 181 2.60 22.45 3.25
C VAL A 181 3.06 21.13 3.86
N LYS A 182 2.61 20.81 5.08
CA LYS A 182 2.91 19.53 5.71
C LYS A 182 2.31 18.34 4.95
N LYS A 183 1.09 18.47 4.41
CA LYS A 183 0.49 17.45 3.53
C LYS A 183 1.37 17.19 2.30
N ILE A 184 1.85 18.27 1.67
CA ILE A 184 2.73 18.17 0.49
C ILE A 184 4.04 17.48 0.86
N GLN A 185 4.69 17.86 1.98
CA GLN A 185 5.92 17.23 2.45
C GLN A 185 5.75 15.72 2.69
N LEU A 186 4.68 15.33 3.39
CA LEU A 186 4.35 13.92 3.64
C LEU A 186 4.22 13.11 2.35
N ASN A 187 3.50 13.64 1.37
CA ASN A 187 3.23 12.91 0.12
C ASN A 187 4.42 12.95 -0.86
N SER A 188 5.29 13.97 -0.78
CA SER A 188 6.45 14.10 -1.68
C SER A 188 7.62 13.19 -1.30
N LEU A 189 7.71 12.76 -0.04
CA LEU A 189 8.81 11.92 0.43
C LEU A 189 8.88 10.59 -0.33
N TYR A 190 7.73 9.98 -0.58
CA TYR A 190 7.63 8.77 -1.39
C TYR A 190 8.25 8.97 -2.79
N GLY A 191 7.87 10.06 -3.48
CA GLY A 191 8.44 10.37 -4.80
C GLY A 191 9.96 10.59 -4.78
N ALA A 192 10.50 11.13 -3.68
CA ALA A 192 11.94 11.29 -3.52
C ALA A 192 12.67 9.94 -3.39
N ILE A 193 12.10 8.98 -2.66
CA ILE A 193 12.70 7.64 -2.50
C ILE A 193 12.68 6.85 -3.82
N LEU A 194 11.68 7.06 -4.67
CA LEU A 194 11.62 6.46 -6.00
C LEU A 194 12.41 7.19 -7.08
N ASN A 195 12.94 8.38 -6.78
CA ASN A 195 13.70 9.14 -7.77
C ASN A 195 15.15 8.63 -7.81
N PRO A 196 15.64 8.06 -8.96
CA PRO A 196 17.00 7.55 -9.07
C PRO A 196 18.09 8.61 -8.83
N HIS A 197 17.73 9.90 -8.92
CA HIS A 197 18.65 11.00 -8.64
C HIS A 197 18.72 11.37 -7.16
N CYS A 198 17.82 10.85 -6.33
CA CYS A 198 17.86 11.05 -4.89
C CYS A 198 18.89 10.14 -4.22
N ARG A 199 19.53 10.65 -3.17
CA ARG A 199 20.56 9.93 -2.41
C ARG A 199 20.04 8.66 -1.73
N PHE A 200 18.76 8.66 -1.34
CA PHE A 200 18.09 7.56 -0.63
C PHE A 200 17.21 6.72 -1.55
N TYR A 201 17.50 6.76 -2.86
CA TYR A 201 16.80 5.91 -3.82
C TYR A 201 16.97 4.44 -3.44
N ASP A 202 15.86 3.76 -3.21
CA ASP A 202 15.78 2.32 -3.09
C ASP A 202 14.48 1.83 -3.73
N LYS A 203 14.63 1.08 -4.84
CA LYS A 203 13.52 0.54 -5.62
C LYS A 203 12.66 -0.42 -4.78
N ARG A 204 13.27 -1.21 -3.89
CA ARG A 204 12.56 -2.16 -3.01
C ARG A 204 11.57 -1.41 -2.11
N ILE A 205 12.02 -0.32 -1.47
CA ILE A 205 11.19 0.53 -0.60
C ILE A 205 10.07 1.19 -1.39
N GLY A 206 10.38 1.72 -2.56
CA GLY A 206 9.39 2.35 -3.41
C GLY A 206 8.28 1.38 -3.85
N GLN A 207 8.67 0.18 -4.30
CA GLN A 207 7.73 -0.87 -4.68
C GLN A 207 6.96 -1.42 -3.46
N SER A 208 7.62 -1.55 -2.31
CA SER A 208 6.95 -1.91 -1.06
C SER A 208 5.79 -0.98 -0.75
N THR A 209 6.00 0.31 -0.95
CA THR A 209 4.96 1.34 -0.68
C THR A 209 3.78 1.21 -1.62
N THR A 210 4.02 1.20 -2.93
CA THR A 210 2.93 1.15 -3.92
C THR A 210 2.19 -0.17 -3.91
N LEU A 211 2.90 -1.30 -3.87
CA LEU A 211 2.27 -2.61 -3.89
C LEU A 211 1.49 -2.88 -2.60
N THR A 212 2.02 -2.48 -1.43
CA THR A 212 1.26 -2.56 -0.17
C THR A 212 0.04 -1.63 -0.19
N GLY A 213 0.19 -0.41 -0.71
CA GLY A 213 -0.95 0.50 -0.88
C GLY A 213 -2.03 -0.08 -1.79
N ARG A 214 -1.64 -0.65 -2.95
CA ARG A 214 -2.59 -1.37 -3.84
C ARG A 214 -3.30 -2.50 -3.12
N ALA A 215 -2.53 -3.26 -2.36
CA ALA A 215 -3.03 -4.35 -1.57
C ALA A 215 -4.11 -3.88 -0.59
N ILE A 216 -3.83 -2.85 0.20
CA ILE A 216 -4.77 -2.29 1.17
C ILE A 216 -6.03 -1.75 0.49
N THR A 217 -5.89 -1.01 -0.62
CA THR A 217 -7.05 -0.45 -1.34
C THR A 217 -7.94 -1.55 -1.92
N LYS A 218 -7.36 -2.60 -2.49
CA LYS A 218 -8.12 -3.77 -2.96
C LYS A 218 -8.82 -4.51 -1.83
N HIS A 219 -8.13 -4.70 -0.70
CA HIS A 219 -8.74 -5.30 0.48
C HIS A 219 -9.92 -4.47 0.97
N MET A 220 -9.77 -3.15 1.06
CA MET A 220 -10.86 -2.25 1.44
C MET A 220 -12.04 -2.36 0.48
N ALA A 221 -11.81 -2.44 -0.84
CA ALA A 221 -12.86 -2.64 -1.83
C ALA A 221 -13.56 -4.01 -1.66
N ALA A 222 -12.77 -5.08 -1.52
CA ALA A 222 -13.29 -6.43 -1.34
C ALA A 222 -14.10 -6.58 -0.04
N GLU A 223 -13.62 -6.01 1.07
CA GLU A 223 -14.37 -6.01 2.34
C GLU A 223 -15.65 -5.20 2.24
N THR A 224 -15.63 -4.07 1.55
CA THR A 224 -16.84 -3.28 1.30
C THR A 224 -17.87 -4.10 0.52
N ASN A 225 -17.43 -4.77 -0.55
CA ASN A 225 -18.32 -5.66 -1.30
C ASN A 225 -18.83 -6.80 -0.43
N ARG A 226 -17.96 -7.42 0.37
CA ARG A 226 -18.35 -8.52 1.28
C ARG A 226 -19.37 -8.09 2.31
N MET A 227 -19.22 -6.89 2.89
CA MET A 227 -20.19 -6.36 3.86
C MET A 227 -21.55 -6.12 3.23
N LEU A 228 -21.61 -5.76 1.95
CA LEU A 228 -22.85 -5.43 1.24
C LEU A 228 -23.48 -6.65 0.54
N THR A 229 -22.67 -7.61 0.08
CA THR A 229 -23.17 -8.74 -0.75
C THR A 229 -22.87 -10.12 -0.16
N GLY A 230 -22.00 -10.21 0.82
CA GLY A 230 -21.45 -11.48 1.33
C GLY A 230 -20.23 -12.00 0.56
N GLU A 231 -19.89 -11.42 -0.60
CA GLU A 231 -18.80 -11.87 -1.47
C GLU A 231 -17.55 -11.01 -1.30
N TYR A 232 -16.40 -11.64 -1.01
CA TYR A 232 -15.10 -10.98 -0.94
C TYR A 232 -14.52 -10.82 -2.35
N ASP A 233 -14.81 -9.67 -2.99
CA ASP A 233 -14.36 -9.36 -4.34
C ASP A 233 -14.15 -7.84 -4.49
N TYR A 234 -12.92 -7.44 -4.83
CA TYR A 234 -12.58 -6.02 -5.00
C TYR A 234 -13.10 -5.42 -6.31
N GLU A 235 -13.58 -6.23 -7.24
CA GLU A 235 -14.29 -5.84 -8.47
C GLU A 235 -15.80 -6.17 -8.39
N GLY A 236 -16.26 -6.61 -7.21
CA GLY A 236 -17.63 -7.04 -6.96
C GLY A 236 -18.66 -5.96 -7.29
N GLN A 237 -19.93 -6.39 -7.38
CA GLN A 237 -21.02 -5.57 -7.95
C GLN A 237 -21.20 -4.21 -7.24
N CYS A 238 -20.91 -4.12 -5.95
CA CYS A 238 -21.05 -2.90 -5.18
C CYS A 238 -19.90 -1.91 -5.40
N VAL A 239 -18.73 -2.35 -5.84
CA VAL A 239 -17.58 -1.48 -6.08
C VAL A 239 -17.73 -0.80 -7.43
N ILE A 240 -17.81 0.55 -7.43
CA ILE A 240 -17.99 1.36 -8.65
C ILE A 240 -16.64 1.79 -9.23
N TYR A 241 -15.75 2.25 -8.37
CA TYR A 241 -14.46 2.82 -8.75
C TYR A 241 -13.50 2.80 -7.55
N GLY A 242 -12.21 2.75 -7.83
CA GLY A 242 -11.15 2.90 -6.82
C GLY A 242 -9.96 3.61 -7.42
N ASP A 243 -9.32 4.48 -6.64
CA ASP A 243 -8.14 5.22 -7.06
C ASP A 243 -7.19 5.43 -5.88
N THR A 244 -6.02 4.85 -6.00
CA THR A 244 -4.89 4.98 -5.07
C THR A 244 -5.24 4.64 -3.62
N ASP A 245 -6.01 5.49 -2.94
CA ASP A 245 -6.37 5.43 -1.52
C ASP A 245 -7.89 5.56 -1.28
N SER A 246 -8.69 5.60 -2.35
CA SER A 246 -10.14 5.73 -2.25
C SER A 246 -10.90 4.62 -2.97
N VAL A 247 -12.07 4.28 -2.42
CA VAL A 247 -13.03 3.35 -3.02
C VAL A 247 -14.41 3.98 -3.03
N TYR A 248 -15.06 3.95 -4.19
CA TYR A 248 -16.46 4.35 -4.38
C TYR A 248 -17.32 3.11 -4.53
N PHE A 249 -18.40 3.05 -3.82
CA PHE A 249 -19.29 1.90 -3.81
C PHE A 249 -20.76 2.33 -3.86
N SER A 250 -21.62 1.42 -4.32
CA SER A 250 -23.07 1.58 -4.29
C SER A 250 -23.70 0.61 -3.30
N ALA A 251 -24.52 1.09 -2.41
CA ALA A 251 -25.35 0.26 -1.53
C ALA A 251 -26.68 -0.17 -2.20
N ALA A 252 -26.96 0.27 -3.42
CA ALA A 252 -28.21 -0.04 -4.12
C ALA A 252 -28.56 -1.54 -4.17
N PRO A 253 -27.60 -2.48 -4.37
CA PRO A 253 -27.92 -3.91 -4.36
C PRO A 253 -28.53 -4.40 -3.04
N VAL A 254 -28.16 -3.80 -1.92
CA VAL A 254 -28.68 -4.16 -0.58
C VAL A 254 -29.94 -3.40 -0.24
N MET A 255 -30.03 -2.13 -0.70
CA MET A 255 -31.17 -1.25 -0.42
C MET A 255 -32.43 -1.65 -1.18
N GLY A 256 -32.28 -2.29 -2.37
CA GLY A 256 -33.43 -2.75 -3.18
C GLY A 256 -34.28 -3.81 -2.51
N ASP A 257 -33.70 -4.64 -1.62
CA ASP A 257 -34.40 -5.70 -0.90
C ASP A 257 -34.93 -5.24 0.48
N GLN A 258 -34.39 -4.17 1.02
CA GLN A 258 -34.84 -3.61 2.29
C GLN A 258 -35.43 -2.22 2.04
N LYS A 259 -36.71 -2.02 2.33
CA LYS A 259 -37.34 -0.69 2.35
C LYS A 259 -36.74 0.17 3.47
N LEU A 260 -35.46 0.50 3.35
CA LEU A 260 -34.75 1.36 4.28
C LEU A 260 -35.02 2.82 3.89
N ASP A 261 -35.49 3.60 4.85
CA ASP A 261 -35.78 5.00 4.70
C ASP A 261 -34.50 5.83 4.56
N MET A 262 -34.58 6.96 3.90
CA MET A 262 -33.48 7.86 3.50
C MET A 262 -32.59 8.39 4.65
N ASP A 263 -32.97 8.20 5.89
CA ASP A 263 -32.25 8.71 7.06
C ASP A 263 -30.92 8.01 7.35
N LEU A 264 -30.55 6.98 6.58
CA LEU A 264 -29.27 6.26 6.69
C LEU A 264 -28.10 6.97 5.99
N SER A 265 -28.29 8.16 5.44
CA SER A 265 -27.22 8.98 4.84
C SER A 265 -26.13 9.42 5.84
N LEU A 266 -26.26 9.08 7.11
CA LEU A 266 -25.37 9.47 8.22
C LEU A 266 -24.65 8.29 8.90
N ILE A 267 -24.49 7.16 8.25
CA ILE A 267 -23.59 6.14 8.80
C ILE A 267 -22.17 6.65 8.61
N HIS A 268 -21.66 7.31 9.64
CA HIS A 268 -20.23 7.50 9.81
C HIS A 268 -19.61 6.12 10.14
N ILE A 269 -19.01 5.54 9.13
CA ILE A 269 -18.12 4.39 9.33
C ILE A 269 -16.74 4.89 9.75
#